data_998f4e74238e350d823a1b6c7e5f4891
#
_entry.id   998f4e74238e350d823a1b6c7e5f4891
#
_cell.length_a   1.000
_cell.length_b   1.000
_cell.length_c   1.000
_cell.angle_alpha   90.00
_cell.angle_beta   90.00
_cell.angle_gamma   90.00
#
_symmetry.space_group_name_H-M   'P 1'
#
loop_
_entity.id
_entity.type
_entity.pdbx_description
1 polymer ?
#
loop_
_entity_poly.entity_id
_entity_poly.type
_entity_poly.pdbx_seq_one_letter_code
_entity_poly.pdbx_strand_id
1 'polypeptide(L)'
;MNAAPGRPKQARTAARQGEGIPMNGHAPLAITLGDPAGIGPEIIAKAFRQAPDATRGAFVAGDVAAMRRASQALALPGQPAWPVARIERIAEAAAVPPGCIPVLQVVAAPAEDIVPGRISAEAGRVAGHCVVWAARAALRGEIAAIVTAPLHKEALAAAGFPYPGHTELLQAEAAAHAGLAVDGMPVRMMLANDELRTVLVSIHMSLRDAITAVSFGSVLETLRITHRALQRMLGRAPRIGVAGLNPHAGEGGLFGSEERDIIAPAIAAALAEGIDAHGPYAPDTVFMRARARPGVPGSGEFDVVIAMYHDQGLIPVKYLGVEKGVNVTLGLPLVRTSPDHGTAFDIAGTGRADASSLVEALRMARTLAGA
;
A
#
# COMPACT_ATOMS: atom_id res chain seq x y z
N MET A 1 3.21 -54.53 -43.93
CA MET A 1 2.60 -54.28 -42.61
C MET A 1 3.72 -53.87 -41.66
N ASN A 2 3.93 -52.63 -41.42
CA ASN A 2 4.80 -52.13 -40.35
C ASN A 2 4.26 -50.76 -39.93
N ALA A 3 3.64 -50.72 -38.77
CA ALA A 3 3.12 -49.50 -38.15
C ALA A 3 4.27 -48.72 -37.51
N ALA A 4 4.36 -47.42 -37.81
CA ALA A 4 5.27 -46.50 -37.16
C ALA A 4 4.76 -46.09 -35.77
N PRO A 5 5.62 -45.94 -34.74
CA PRO A 5 5.21 -45.49 -33.42
C PRO A 5 4.92 -43.99 -33.37
N GLY A 6 3.77 -43.64 -32.74
CA GLY A 6 3.31 -42.28 -32.55
C GLY A 6 4.23 -41.47 -31.64
N ARG A 7 4.50 -40.22 -32.03
CA ARG A 7 5.18 -39.19 -31.20
C ARG A 7 4.29 -38.81 -30.04
N PRO A 8 4.84 -38.64 -28.82
CA PRO A 8 4.08 -38.12 -27.67
C PRO A 8 3.74 -36.64 -27.88
N LYS A 9 2.47 -36.28 -27.69
CA LYS A 9 1.99 -34.90 -27.64
C LYS A 9 2.60 -34.21 -26.41
N GLN A 10 3.49 -33.26 -26.64
CA GLN A 10 3.90 -32.32 -25.59
C GLN A 10 2.68 -31.49 -25.16
N ALA A 11 2.21 -31.72 -23.95
CA ALA A 11 1.25 -30.87 -23.28
C ALA A 11 1.92 -29.50 -22.99
N ARG A 12 1.55 -28.48 -23.76
CA ARG A 12 1.86 -27.09 -23.44
C ARG A 12 1.06 -26.72 -22.17
N THR A 13 1.70 -26.77 -21.02
CA THR A 13 1.22 -26.12 -19.81
C THR A 13 1.34 -24.60 -20.03
N ALA A 14 0.23 -24.01 -20.51
CA ALA A 14 0.08 -22.56 -20.46
C ALA A 14 0.07 -22.17 -18.98
N ALA A 15 1.11 -21.50 -18.54
CA ALA A 15 1.13 -20.85 -17.24
C ALA A 15 -0.04 -19.86 -17.18
N ARG A 16 -1.04 -20.15 -16.34
CA ARG A 16 -2.12 -19.20 -16.02
C ARG A 16 -1.50 -18.04 -15.27
N GLN A 17 -1.23 -16.97 -15.98
CA GLN A 17 -0.83 -15.70 -15.40
C GLN A 17 -2.02 -15.14 -14.62
N GLY A 18 -1.88 -15.14 -13.27
CA GLY A 18 -2.46 -14.14 -12.39
C GLY A 18 -3.99 -13.98 -12.41
N GLU A 19 -4.77 -15.03 -12.25
CA GLU A 19 -6.13 -14.86 -11.69
C GLU A 19 -5.96 -14.46 -10.22
N GLY A 20 -6.20 -13.17 -9.89
CA GLY A 20 -6.19 -12.66 -8.52
C GLY A 20 -7.16 -13.49 -7.67
N ILE A 21 -6.75 -13.76 -6.43
CA ILE A 21 -7.61 -14.43 -5.43
C ILE A 21 -8.94 -13.67 -5.38
N PRO A 22 -10.11 -14.34 -5.49
CA PRO A 22 -11.39 -13.67 -5.39
C PRO A 22 -11.48 -12.97 -4.03
N MET A 23 -11.57 -11.65 -4.05
CA MET A 23 -11.65 -10.82 -2.85
C MET A 23 -13.03 -10.97 -2.25
N ASN A 24 -13.11 -11.56 -1.06
CA ASN A 24 -14.36 -11.67 -0.32
C ASN A 24 -14.64 -10.32 0.39
N GLY A 25 -15.48 -9.46 -0.20
CA GLY A 25 -15.81 -8.13 0.32
C GLY A 25 -16.43 -8.12 1.73
N HIS A 26 -16.76 -9.27 2.26
CA HIS A 26 -17.24 -9.43 3.64
C HIS A 26 -16.13 -9.82 4.63
N ALA A 27 -14.93 -10.10 4.18
CA ALA A 27 -13.81 -10.41 5.06
C ALA A 27 -13.33 -9.15 5.80
N PRO A 28 -12.88 -9.26 7.07
CA PRO A 28 -12.43 -8.12 7.86
C PRO A 28 -11.11 -7.54 7.34
N LEU A 29 -10.84 -6.27 7.71
CA LEU A 29 -9.55 -5.64 7.48
C LEU A 29 -8.59 -5.95 8.64
N ALA A 30 -7.34 -6.27 8.34
CA ALA A 30 -6.30 -6.39 9.36
C ALA A 30 -5.45 -5.13 9.41
N ILE A 31 -5.30 -4.54 10.60
CA ILE A 31 -4.37 -3.45 10.88
C ILE A 31 -3.14 -4.06 11.54
N THR A 32 -1.97 -4.04 10.90
CA THR A 32 -0.74 -4.48 11.58
C THR A 32 -0.30 -3.44 12.59
N LEU A 33 0.16 -3.90 13.76
CA LEU A 33 0.52 -3.04 14.89
C LEU A 33 1.61 -2.00 14.56
N GLY A 34 2.49 -2.31 13.57
CA GLY A 34 3.69 -1.53 13.30
C GLY A 34 4.74 -1.73 14.39
N ASP A 35 5.67 -0.78 14.49
CA ASP A 35 6.67 -0.77 15.55
C ASP A 35 6.01 -0.38 16.88
N PRO A 36 5.97 -1.26 17.89
CA PRO A 36 5.34 -0.98 19.17
C PRO A 36 6.04 0.09 20.01
N ALA A 37 7.27 0.48 19.66
CA ALA A 37 7.98 1.62 20.25
C ALA A 37 7.64 2.97 19.58
N GLY A 38 6.96 2.94 18.41
CA GLY A 38 6.53 4.11 17.67
C GLY A 38 5.08 4.52 17.96
N ILE A 39 4.55 5.41 17.12
CA ILE A 39 3.18 5.90 17.23
C ILE A 39 2.12 4.91 16.73
N GLY A 40 2.52 3.77 16.12
CA GLY A 40 1.60 2.77 15.56
C GLY A 40 0.44 2.40 16.49
N PRO A 41 0.69 1.89 17.71
CA PRO A 41 -0.36 1.53 18.66
C PRO A 41 -1.24 2.71 19.06
N GLU A 42 -0.67 3.92 19.18
CA GLU A 42 -1.37 5.14 19.54
C GLU A 42 -2.36 5.58 18.46
N ILE A 43 -1.93 5.67 17.20
CA ILE A 43 -2.80 6.07 16.09
C ILE A 43 -3.90 5.03 15.82
N ILE A 44 -3.62 3.75 16.05
CA ILE A 44 -4.63 2.69 15.97
C ILE A 44 -5.71 2.89 17.03
N ALA A 45 -5.32 3.06 18.29
CA ALA A 45 -6.29 3.28 19.37
C ALA A 45 -7.14 4.54 19.14
N LYS A 46 -6.52 5.62 18.64
CA LYS A 46 -7.24 6.85 18.24
C LYS A 46 -8.19 6.62 17.07
N ALA A 47 -7.80 5.87 16.05
CA ALA A 47 -8.67 5.57 14.92
C ALA A 47 -9.94 4.84 15.35
N PHE A 48 -9.83 3.83 16.22
CA PHE A 48 -11.01 3.15 16.77
C PHE A 48 -11.91 4.06 17.61
N ARG A 49 -11.34 5.05 18.30
CA ARG A 49 -12.08 6.00 19.12
C ARG A 49 -12.74 7.10 18.28
N GLN A 50 -12.04 7.65 17.29
CA GLN A 50 -12.42 8.87 16.57
C GLN A 50 -13.18 8.58 15.26
N ALA A 51 -12.96 7.40 14.66
CA ALA A 51 -13.53 7.02 13.38
C ALA A 51 -14.11 5.60 13.39
N PRO A 52 -15.16 5.33 14.22
CA PRO A 52 -15.72 3.98 14.36
C PRO A 52 -16.26 3.42 13.05
N ASP A 53 -16.75 4.27 12.14
CA ASP A 53 -17.22 3.81 10.83
C ASP A 53 -16.06 3.33 9.94
N ALA A 54 -14.89 3.97 9.99
CA ALA A 54 -13.70 3.53 9.26
C ALA A 54 -13.11 2.23 9.84
N THR A 55 -13.22 2.01 11.14
CA THR A 55 -12.69 0.82 11.82
C THR A 55 -13.70 -0.32 11.97
N ARG A 56 -14.95 -0.14 11.52
CA ARG A 56 -15.99 -1.20 11.60
C ARG A 56 -15.54 -2.46 10.89
N GLY A 57 -15.59 -3.62 11.56
CA GLY A 57 -15.14 -4.91 11.01
C GLY A 57 -13.63 -4.99 10.75
N ALA A 58 -12.83 -4.07 11.29
CA ALA A 58 -11.38 -4.20 11.31
C ALA A 58 -10.91 -4.76 12.65
N PHE A 59 -9.74 -5.39 12.66
CA PHE A 59 -9.06 -5.85 13.87
C PHE A 59 -7.57 -5.54 13.78
N VAL A 60 -6.90 -5.54 14.92
CA VAL A 60 -5.46 -5.36 15.02
C VAL A 60 -4.77 -6.73 15.02
N ALA A 61 -3.88 -6.97 14.07
CA ALA A 61 -2.95 -8.09 14.08
C ALA A 61 -1.66 -7.64 14.80
N GLY A 62 -1.48 -8.04 16.07
CA GLY A 62 -0.39 -7.50 16.84
C GLY A 62 -0.20 -8.12 18.22
N ASP A 63 0.34 -7.32 19.13
CA ASP A 63 0.51 -7.63 20.54
C ASP A 63 -0.58 -6.95 21.40
N VAL A 64 -1.34 -7.74 22.13
CA VAL A 64 -2.43 -7.27 23.00
C VAL A 64 -1.92 -6.34 24.10
N ALA A 65 -0.74 -6.64 24.66
CA ALA A 65 -0.17 -5.84 25.75
C ALA A 65 0.25 -4.45 25.23
N ALA A 66 0.82 -4.35 24.03
CA ALA A 66 1.17 -3.07 23.42
C ALA A 66 -0.07 -2.22 23.18
N MET A 67 -1.14 -2.81 22.64
CA MET A 67 -2.41 -2.07 22.44
C MET A 67 -3.05 -1.63 23.75
N ARG A 68 -2.99 -2.42 24.80
CA ARG A 68 -3.47 -2.03 26.14
C ARG A 68 -2.67 -0.87 26.71
N ARG A 69 -1.33 -0.89 26.62
CA ARG A 69 -0.46 0.23 27.04
C ARG A 69 -0.82 1.51 26.28
N ALA A 70 -0.97 1.43 24.95
CA ALA A 70 -1.34 2.59 24.14
C ALA A 70 -2.71 3.16 24.54
N SER A 71 -3.70 2.29 24.75
CA SER A 71 -5.02 2.71 25.19
C SER A 71 -4.99 3.37 26.58
N GLN A 72 -4.19 2.86 27.50
CA GLN A 72 -4.01 3.45 28.84
C GLN A 72 -3.32 4.82 28.76
N ALA A 73 -2.28 4.96 27.91
CA ALA A 73 -1.59 6.24 27.73
C ALA A 73 -2.49 7.34 27.13
N LEU A 74 -3.53 6.94 26.41
CA LEU A 74 -4.52 7.85 25.81
C LEU A 74 -5.75 8.13 26.72
N ALA A 75 -5.80 7.53 27.91
CA ALA A 75 -6.91 7.74 28.84
C ALA A 75 -6.89 9.18 29.38
N LEU A 76 -8.02 9.85 29.31
CA LEU A 76 -8.16 11.18 29.88
C LEU A 76 -8.37 11.08 31.41
N PRO A 77 -7.97 12.09 32.18
CA PRO A 77 -8.21 12.12 33.63
C PRO A 77 -9.69 11.85 33.94
N GLY A 78 -9.96 10.86 34.80
CA GLY A 78 -11.32 10.48 35.18
C GLY A 78 -12.10 9.66 34.14
N GLN A 79 -11.52 9.33 33.01
CA GLN A 79 -12.14 8.45 32.00
C GLN A 79 -11.41 7.09 31.93
N PRO A 80 -12.14 6.00 31.77
CA PRO A 80 -11.50 4.69 31.56
C PRO A 80 -10.72 4.66 30.22
N ALA A 81 -9.67 3.88 30.20
CA ALA A 81 -8.97 3.54 28.93
C ALA A 81 -9.94 2.87 27.95
N TRP A 82 -9.73 3.07 26.66
CA TRP A 82 -10.53 2.40 25.62
C TRP A 82 -10.32 0.89 25.71
N PRO A 83 -11.39 0.08 25.81
CA PRO A 83 -11.24 -1.34 26.08
C PRO A 83 -10.59 -2.07 24.90
N VAL A 84 -9.68 -3.00 25.20
CA VAL A 84 -8.99 -3.86 24.24
C VAL A 84 -9.45 -5.28 24.45
N ALA A 85 -10.17 -5.82 23.47
CA ALA A 85 -10.67 -7.19 23.44
C ALA A 85 -9.67 -8.10 22.73
N ARG A 86 -9.09 -9.06 23.45
CA ARG A 86 -8.35 -10.15 22.81
C ARG A 86 -9.31 -11.08 22.10
N ILE A 87 -9.05 -11.34 20.82
CA ILE A 87 -9.76 -12.34 20.02
C ILE A 87 -8.82 -13.49 19.70
N GLU A 88 -9.35 -14.70 19.54
CA GLU A 88 -8.58 -15.90 19.22
C GLU A 88 -8.68 -16.25 17.72
N ARG A 89 -9.72 -15.78 17.04
CA ARG A 89 -9.99 -16.03 15.62
C ARG A 89 -10.47 -14.76 14.91
N ILE A 90 -10.11 -14.61 13.64
CA ILE A 90 -10.50 -13.48 12.81
C ILE A 90 -12.03 -13.24 12.82
N ALA A 91 -12.83 -14.30 12.76
CA ALA A 91 -14.29 -14.21 12.75
C ALA A 91 -14.88 -13.55 14.00
N GLU A 92 -14.17 -13.56 15.13
CA GLU A 92 -14.61 -12.93 16.39
C GLU A 92 -14.55 -11.41 16.35
N ALA A 93 -13.82 -10.83 15.40
CA ALA A 93 -13.70 -9.38 15.28
C ALA A 93 -15.04 -8.67 15.11
N ALA A 94 -15.97 -9.29 14.37
CA ALA A 94 -17.31 -8.75 14.15
C ALA A 94 -18.22 -8.85 15.40
N ALA A 95 -17.91 -9.75 16.35
CA ALA A 95 -18.67 -9.96 17.57
C ALA A 95 -18.19 -9.12 18.75
N VAL A 96 -17.07 -8.41 18.63
CA VAL A 96 -16.55 -7.53 19.66
C VAL A 96 -17.50 -6.34 19.85
N PRO A 97 -17.89 -6.00 21.09
CA PRO A 97 -18.80 -4.89 21.36
C PRO A 97 -18.30 -3.56 20.76
N PRO A 98 -19.22 -2.70 20.28
CA PRO A 98 -18.86 -1.33 19.88
C PRO A 98 -18.06 -0.60 20.96
N GLY A 99 -17.03 0.11 20.56
CA GLY A 99 -16.17 0.81 21.51
C GLY A 99 -15.03 -0.04 22.10
N CYS A 100 -14.87 -1.29 21.65
CA CYS A 100 -13.71 -2.10 21.98
C CYS A 100 -12.77 -2.21 20.77
N ILE A 101 -11.47 -2.33 21.02
CA ILE A 101 -10.45 -2.59 19.99
C ILE A 101 -10.23 -4.11 19.92
N PRO A 102 -10.65 -4.80 18.86
CA PRO A 102 -10.37 -6.24 18.71
C PRO A 102 -8.90 -6.43 18.33
N VAL A 103 -8.17 -7.25 19.08
CA VAL A 103 -6.76 -7.55 18.85
C VAL A 103 -6.53 -9.04 18.81
N LEU A 104 -6.05 -9.52 17.68
CA LEU A 104 -5.57 -10.88 17.50
C LEU A 104 -4.09 -10.95 17.85
N GLN A 105 -3.73 -11.76 18.86
CA GLN A 105 -2.35 -11.98 19.24
C GLN A 105 -1.67 -12.86 18.18
N VAL A 106 -0.91 -12.24 17.28
CA VAL A 106 -0.26 -12.94 16.16
C VAL A 106 1.25 -13.13 16.35
N VAL A 107 1.79 -12.62 17.44
CA VAL A 107 3.23 -12.70 17.79
C VAL A 107 3.39 -13.25 19.19
N ALA A 108 4.51 -13.91 19.47
CA ALA A 108 4.88 -14.23 20.84
C ALA A 108 5.05 -12.93 21.65
N ALA A 109 4.70 -12.96 22.93
CA ALA A 109 4.94 -11.82 23.82
C ALA A 109 6.41 -11.39 23.74
N PRO A 110 6.68 -10.08 23.77
CA PRO A 110 8.04 -9.57 23.79
C PRO A 110 8.83 -10.16 24.97
N ALA A 111 10.06 -10.60 24.69
CA ALA A 111 10.96 -11.13 25.72
C ALA A 111 11.55 -10.01 26.61
N GLU A 112 11.61 -8.79 26.09
CA GLU A 112 12.13 -7.61 26.75
C GLU A 112 11.10 -6.48 26.69
N ASP A 113 11.18 -5.54 27.62
CA ASP A 113 10.33 -4.36 27.64
C ASP A 113 10.62 -3.45 26.44
N ILE A 114 9.57 -3.18 25.66
CA ILE A 114 9.64 -2.25 24.54
C ILE A 114 9.36 -0.85 25.05
N VAL A 115 10.38 0.01 25.01
CA VAL A 115 10.33 1.39 25.47
C VAL A 115 9.91 2.32 24.33
N PRO A 116 8.86 3.14 24.46
CA PRO A 116 8.47 4.11 23.43
C PRO A 116 9.63 5.04 23.04
N GLY A 117 9.75 5.31 21.75
CA GLY A 117 10.81 6.17 21.20
C GLY A 117 12.20 5.54 21.11
N ARG A 118 12.36 4.25 21.39
CA ARG A 118 13.65 3.56 21.35
C ARG A 118 13.66 2.43 20.29
N ILE A 119 14.68 2.46 19.45
CA ILE A 119 14.91 1.39 18.47
C ILE A 119 15.33 0.13 19.23
N SER A 120 14.71 -1.02 18.92
CA SER A 120 15.10 -2.32 19.43
C SER A 120 14.79 -3.44 18.43
N ALA A 121 15.63 -4.50 18.46
CA ALA A 121 15.38 -5.70 17.66
C ALA A 121 14.05 -6.36 18.01
N GLU A 122 13.65 -6.31 19.28
CA GLU A 122 12.40 -6.90 19.73
C GLU A 122 11.17 -6.16 19.17
N ALA A 123 11.21 -4.83 19.11
CA ALA A 123 10.15 -4.03 18.45
C ALA A 123 10.10 -4.36 16.95
N GLY A 124 11.26 -4.46 16.28
CA GLY A 124 11.36 -4.88 14.89
C GLY A 124 10.83 -6.29 14.66
N ARG A 125 11.08 -7.23 15.57
CA ARG A 125 10.56 -8.61 15.52
C ARG A 125 9.04 -8.62 15.56
N VAL A 126 8.44 -7.89 16.49
CA VAL A 126 6.98 -7.76 16.60
C VAL A 126 6.42 -7.17 15.30
N ALA A 127 6.95 -6.05 14.84
CA ALA A 127 6.47 -5.38 13.62
C ALA A 127 6.55 -6.29 12.39
N GLY A 128 7.70 -6.91 12.15
CA GLY A 128 7.92 -7.79 10.99
C GLY A 128 7.01 -9.01 10.98
N HIS A 129 6.85 -9.69 12.12
CA HIS A 129 5.97 -10.86 12.20
C HIS A 129 4.49 -10.50 12.03
N CYS A 130 4.04 -9.33 12.49
CA CYS A 130 2.68 -8.85 12.24
C CYS A 130 2.43 -8.68 10.73
N VAL A 131 3.40 -8.12 9.99
CA VAL A 131 3.31 -7.95 8.53
C VAL A 131 3.28 -9.30 7.82
N VAL A 132 4.19 -10.23 8.18
CA VAL A 132 4.23 -11.58 7.60
C VAL A 132 2.92 -12.33 7.83
N TRP A 133 2.42 -12.29 9.06
CA TRP A 133 1.14 -12.94 9.40
C TRP A 133 0.00 -12.37 8.55
N ALA A 134 -0.12 -11.03 8.46
CA ALA A 134 -1.17 -10.36 7.71
C ALA A 134 -1.06 -10.64 6.19
N ALA A 135 0.17 -10.66 5.64
CA ALA A 135 0.42 -11.02 4.26
C ALA A 135 -0.13 -12.42 3.94
N ARG A 136 0.23 -13.40 4.77
CA ARG A 136 -0.21 -14.79 4.59
C ARG A 136 -1.72 -14.95 4.76
N ALA A 137 -2.34 -14.25 5.71
CA ALA A 137 -3.80 -14.25 5.89
C ALA A 137 -4.52 -13.64 4.68
N ALA A 138 -4.00 -12.53 4.11
CA ALA A 138 -4.56 -11.92 2.91
C ALA A 138 -4.42 -12.84 1.69
N LEU A 139 -3.26 -13.47 1.52
CA LEU A 139 -2.99 -14.41 0.42
C LEU A 139 -3.86 -15.67 0.48
N ARG A 140 -4.31 -16.06 1.67
CA ARG A 140 -5.30 -17.15 1.84
C ARG A 140 -6.76 -16.69 1.73
N GLY A 141 -7.00 -15.38 1.52
CA GLY A 141 -8.36 -14.81 1.44
C GLY A 141 -9.09 -14.72 2.79
N GLU A 142 -8.40 -14.83 3.92
CA GLU A 142 -8.97 -14.76 5.27
C GLU A 142 -9.29 -13.31 5.69
N ILE A 143 -8.60 -12.33 5.09
CA ILE A 143 -8.82 -10.90 5.27
C ILE A 143 -8.92 -10.20 3.93
N ALA A 144 -9.72 -9.13 3.86
CA ALA A 144 -9.95 -8.39 2.63
C ALA A 144 -8.78 -7.45 2.25
N ALA A 145 -8.13 -6.89 3.24
CA ALA A 145 -6.99 -5.98 3.04
C ALA A 145 -6.13 -5.85 4.28
N ILE A 146 -4.91 -5.36 4.07
CA ILE A 146 -3.94 -5.02 5.11
C ILE A 146 -3.81 -3.50 5.18
N VAL A 147 -3.94 -2.94 6.39
CA VAL A 147 -3.56 -1.56 6.68
C VAL A 147 -2.35 -1.60 7.59
N THR A 148 -1.20 -1.12 7.12
CA THR A 148 0.04 -1.23 7.91
C THR A 148 0.31 0.05 8.69
N ALA A 149 0.36 -0.03 10.04
CA ALA A 149 0.93 1.04 10.84
C ALA A 149 2.46 1.11 10.64
N PRO A 150 3.09 2.27 10.91
CA PRO A 150 4.51 2.47 10.60
C PRO A 150 5.44 1.51 11.33
N LEU A 151 6.49 1.03 10.65
CA LEU A 151 7.61 0.29 11.24
C LEU A 151 8.92 1.06 11.10
N HIS A 152 9.89 0.75 11.96
CA HIS A 152 11.23 1.33 11.91
C HIS A 152 12.19 0.38 11.16
N LYS A 153 12.86 0.91 10.12
CA LYS A 153 13.71 0.09 9.23
C LYS A 153 14.91 -0.51 9.94
N GLU A 154 15.58 0.26 10.81
CA GLU A 154 16.71 -0.25 11.61
C GLU A 154 16.27 -1.31 12.61
N ALA A 155 15.12 -1.14 13.27
CA ALA A 155 14.56 -2.14 14.16
C ALA A 155 14.24 -3.44 13.42
N LEU A 156 13.65 -3.34 12.22
CA LEU A 156 13.34 -4.48 11.36
C LEU A 156 14.62 -5.23 10.96
N ALA A 157 15.65 -4.49 10.53
CA ALA A 157 16.96 -5.06 10.19
C ALA A 157 17.65 -5.72 11.41
N ALA A 158 17.62 -5.06 12.58
CA ALA A 158 18.15 -5.60 13.84
C ALA A 158 17.43 -6.89 14.28
N ALA A 159 16.16 -7.06 13.89
CA ALA A 159 15.39 -8.28 14.11
C ALA A 159 15.68 -9.40 13.10
N GLY A 160 16.61 -9.18 12.15
CA GLY A 160 17.03 -10.18 11.17
C GLY A 160 16.15 -10.27 9.91
N PHE A 161 15.24 -9.32 9.68
CA PHE A 161 14.49 -9.26 8.42
C PHE A 161 15.39 -8.67 7.32
N PRO A 162 15.63 -9.38 6.19
CA PRO A 162 16.52 -8.92 5.13
C PRO A 162 15.82 -7.96 4.14
N TYR A 163 14.82 -7.22 4.59
CA TYR A 163 14.00 -6.34 3.77
C TYR A 163 14.05 -4.91 4.29
N PRO A 164 14.18 -3.89 3.40
CA PRO A 164 14.27 -2.49 3.80
C PRO A 164 12.95 -1.90 4.32
N GLY A 165 11.82 -2.60 4.13
CA GLY A 165 10.51 -2.11 4.58
C GLY A 165 9.34 -3.03 4.27
N HIS A 166 8.14 -2.47 4.42
CA HIS A 166 6.89 -3.20 4.20
C HIS A 166 6.74 -3.73 2.77
N THR A 167 7.07 -2.91 1.78
CA THR A 167 6.81 -3.23 0.37
C THR A 167 7.58 -4.47 -0.06
N GLU A 168 8.87 -4.51 0.24
CA GLU A 168 9.76 -5.61 -0.14
C GLU A 168 9.43 -6.87 0.65
N LEU A 169 9.06 -6.74 1.94
CA LEU A 169 8.62 -7.87 2.76
C LEU A 169 7.32 -8.48 2.22
N LEU A 170 6.34 -7.65 1.89
CA LEU A 170 5.07 -8.10 1.31
C LEU A 170 5.24 -8.68 -0.09
N GLN A 171 6.12 -8.11 -0.91
CA GLN A 171 6.47 -8.60 -2.24
C GLN A 171 7.10 -10.00 -2.14
N ALA A 172 8.03 -10.22 -1.19
CA ALA A 172 8.66 -11.51 -0.97
C ALA A 172 7.64 -12.58 -0.51
N GLU A 173 6.74 -12.27 0.42
CA GLU A 173 5.69 -13.19 0.86
C GLU A 173 4.72 -13.53 -0.29
N ALA A 174 4.35 -12.55 -1.11
CA ALA A 174 3.47 -12.75 -2.26
C ALA A 174 4.15 -13.57 -3.36
N ALA A 175 5.43 -13.30 -3.66
CA ALA A 175 6.21 -14.06 -4.62
C ALA A 175 6.38 -15.52 -4.18
N ALA A 176 6.73 -15.74 -2.91
CA ALA A 176 6.83 -17.08 -2.33
C ALA A 176 5.51 -17.86 -2.40
N HIS A 177 4.39 -17.20 -2.11
CA HIS A 177 3.05 -17.80 -2.23
C HIS A 177 2.72 -18.20 -3.66
N ALA A 178 3.11 -17.39 -4.64
CA ALA A 178 2.91 -17.65 -6.07
C ALA A 178 3.92 -18.63 -6.68
N GLY A 179 4.96 -19.03 -5.95
CA GLY A 179 6.06 -19.85 -6.48
C GLY A 179 6.93 -19.10 -7.49
N LEU A 180 7.04 -17.77 -7.37
CA LEU A 180 7.79 -16.89 -8.25
C LEU A 180 9.05 -16.36 -7.56
N ALA A 181 10.05 -15.95 -8.34
CA ALA A 181 11.11 -15.07 -7.85
C ALA A 181 10.54 -13.68 -7.53
N VAL A 182 11.17 -12.95 -6.61
CA VAL A 182 10.72 -11.61 -6.19
C VAL A 182 10.64 -10.65 -7.38
N ASP A 183 11.63 -10.68 -8.28
CA ASP A 183 11.66 -9.86 -9.50
C ASP A 183 10.52 -10.19 -10.48
N GLY A 184 9.94 -11.38 -10.38
CA GLY A 184 8.76 -11.79 -11.16
C GLY A 184 7.43 -11.20 -10.65
N MET A 185 7.46 -10.43 -9.56
CA MET A 185 6.28 -9.78 -8.97
C MET A 185 6.50 -8.27 -8.84
N PRO A 186 6.49 -7.52 -9.95
CA PRO A 186 6.76 -6.10 -9.92
C PRO A 186 5.67 -5.34 -9.16
N VAL A 187 6.09 -4.41 -8.32
CA VAL A 187 5.20 -3.55 -7.52
C VAL A 187 5.39 -2.08 -7.88
N ARG A 188 4.36 -1.27 -7.63
CA ARG A 188 4.41 0.18 -7.80
C ARG A 188 3.81 0.87 -6.58
N MET A 189 4.39 2.01 -6.24
CA MET A 189 3.87 2.89 -5.21
C MET A 189 2.84 3.83 -5.82
N MET A 190 1.66 3.89 -5.22
CA MET A 190 0.68 4.95 -5.46
C MET A 190 0.57 5.78 -4.19
N LEU A 191 0.65 7.10 -4.31
CA LEU A 191 0.23 8.03 -3.28
C LEU A 191 -1.11 8.63 -3.70
N ALA A 192 -2.07 8.65 -2.78
CA ALA A 192 -3.43 9.09 -3.06
C ALA A 192 -4.00 9.90 -1.90
N ASN A 193 -4.87 10.83 -2.24
CA ASN A 193 -5.87 11.42 -1.36
C ASN A 193 -7.21 11.52 -2.10
N ASP A 194 -8.21 12.19 -1.53
CA ASP A 194 -9.53 12.33 -2.15
C ASP A 194 -9.52 13.08 -3.48
N GLU A 195 -8.52 13.92 -3.72
CA GLU A 195 -8.46 14.82 -4.86
C GLU A 195 -7.50 14.34 -5.96
N LEU A 196 -6.45 13.61 -5.62
CA LEU A 196 -5.39 13.25 -6.58
C LEU A 196 -4.78 11.89 -6.26
N ARG A 197 -4.52 11.09 -7.31
CA ARG A 197 -3.76 9.83 -7.24
C ARG A 197 -2.57 9.90 -8.19
N THR A 198 -1.41 9.50 -7.70
CA THR A 198 -0.19 9.42 -8.52
C THR A 198 0.47 8.06 -8.33
N VAL A 199 0.94 7.47 -9.44
CA VAL A 199 1.71 6.21 -9.43
C VAL A 199 3.09 6.50 -9.99
N LEU A 200 4.11 5.94 -9.38
CA LEU A 200 5.50 6.26 -9.65
C LEU A 200 6.17 5.19 -10.48
N VAL A 201 6.87 5.60 -11.55
CA VAL A 201 7.74 4.71 -12.35
C VAL A 201 8.99 4.38 -11.55
N SER A 202 9.61 5.36 -10.90
CA SER A 202 10.78 5.19 -10.03
C SER A 202 10.55 5.81 -8.65
N ILE A 203 11.15 5.19 -7.62
CA ILE A 203 11.10 5.63 -6.22
C ILE A 203 12.51 5.61 -5.62
N HIS A 204 12.73 6.13 -4.46
CA HIS A 204 13.87 5.99 -3.53
C HIS A 204 15.26 5.81 -4.17
N MET A 205 15.56 6.58 -5.20
CA MET A 205 16.85 6.64 -5.88
C MET A 205 17.26 8.08 -6.17
N SER A 206 18.53 8.31 -6.52
CA SER A 206 18.94 9.65 -6.92
C SER A 206 18.18 10.11 -8.17
N LEU A 207 18.00 11.42 -8.35
CA LEU A 207 17.33 11.94 -9.56
C LEU A 207 18.06 11.51 -10.84
N ARG A 208 19.40 11.43 -10.79
CA ARG A 208 20.22 10.94 -11.91
C ARG A 208 19.87 9.50 -12.28
N ASP A 209 19.75 8.62 -11.28
CA ASP A 209 19.38 7.22 -11.50
C ASP A 209 17.91 7.09 -11.92
N ALA A 210 17.03 7.95 -11.39
CA ALA A 210 15.62 7.99 -11.76
C ALA A 210 15.44 8.31 -13.25
N ILE A 211 16.21 9.23 -13.81
CA ILE A 211 16.20 9.52 -15.24
C ILE A 211 16.58 8.27 -16.04
N THR A 212 17.63 7.55 -15.61
CA THR A 212 18.07 6.31 -16.27
C THR A 212 17.06 5.16 -16.12
N ALA A 213 16.32 5.12 -15.01
CA ALA A 213 15.30 4.10 -14.74
C ALA A 213 14.04 4.28 -15.60
N VAL A 214 13.79 5.46 -16.17
CA VAL A 214 12.70 5.70 -17.11
C VAL A 214 13.03 5.01 -18.43
N SER A 215 12.38 3.90 -18.69
CA SER A 215 12.54 3.07 -19.89
C SER A 215 11.18 2.69 -20.45
N PHE A 216 11.12 2.30 -21.72
CA PHE A 216 9.90 1.77 -22.33
C PHE A 216 9.25 0.67 -21.45
N GLY A 217 10.07 -0.28 -20.97
CA GLY A 217 9.58 -1.39 -20.14
C GLY A 217 9.03 -0.92 -18.81
N SER A 218 9.74 -0.03 -18.08
CA SER A 218 9.31 0.44 -16.77
C SER A 218 8.03 1.28 -16.85
N VAL A 219 7.86 2.12 -17.87
CA VAL A 219 6.66 2.91 -18.09
C VAL A 219 5.48 2.01 -18.46
N LEU A 220 5.64 1.12 -19.43
CA LEU A 220 4.57 0.20 -19.87
C LEU A 220 4.12 -0.74 -18.73
N GLU A 221 5.06 -1.27 -17.95
CA GLU A 221 4.75 -2.11 -16.81
C GLU A 221 3.98 -1.32 -15.73
N THR A 222 4.37 -0.07 -15.47
CA THR A 222 3.65 0.80 -14.53
C THR A 222 2.22 1.05 -15.00
N LEU A 223 2.01 1.29 -16.29
CA LEU A 223 0.67 1.45 -16.89
C LEU A 223 -0.18 0.18 -16.71
N ARG A 224 0.37 -1.00 -16.99
CA ARG A 224 -0.32 -2.29 -16.82
C ARG A 224 -0.70 -2.57 -15.37
N ILE A 225 0.21 -2.33 -14.42
CA ILE A 225 -0.06 -2.51 -12.98
C ILE A 225 -1.14 -1.54 -12.53
N THR A 226 -1.03 -0.26 -12.91
CA THR A 226 -1.98 0.78 -12.55
C THR A 226 -3.38 0.48 -13.09
N HIS A 227 -3.46 0.11 -14.37
CA HIS A 227 -4.73 -0.25 -15.01
C HIS A 227 -5.42 -1.40 -14.26
N ARG A 228 -4.74 -2.52 -14.04
CA ARG A 228 -5.32 -3.69 -13.34
C ARG A 228 -5.78 -3.38 -11.93
N ALA A 229 -4.99 -2.61 -11.18
CA ALA A 229 -5.31 -2.28 -9.80
C ALA A 229 -6.51 -1.33 -9.71
N LEU A 230 -6.50 -0.25 -10.49
CA LEU A 230 -7.54 0.77 -10.45
C LEU A 230 -8.85 0.33 -11.15
N GLN A 231 -8.77 -0.54 -12.14
CA GLN A 231 -9.98 -1.13 -12.76
C GLN A 231 -10.81 -1.88 -11.72
N ARG A 232 -10.16 -2.64 -10.83
CA ARG A 232 -10.86 -3.32 -9.72
C ARG A 232 -11.47 -2.32 -8.73
N MET A 233 -10.72 -1.27 -8.37
CA MET A 233 -11.18 -0.24 -7.45
C MET A 233 -12.36 0.57 -7.99
N LEU A 234 -12.32 0.95 -9.27
CA LEU A 234 -13.30 1.84 -9.88
C LEU A 234 -14.51 1.09 -10.50
N GLY A 235 -14.41 -0.23 -10.66
CA GLY A 235 -15.40 -1.03 -11.39
C GLY A 235 -15.46 -0.72 -12.90
N ARG A 236 -14.50 0.06 -13.41
CA ARG A 236 -14.33 0.43 -14.81
C ARG A 236 -12.87 0.67 -15.15
N ALA A 237 -12.53 0.74 -16.43
CA ALA A 237 -11.19 1.16 -16.86
C ALA A 237 -10.84 2.56 -16.32
N PRO A 238 -9.66 2.74 -15.68
CA PRO A 238 -9.20 4.06 -15.26
C PRO A 238 -8.75 4.90 -16.45
N ARG A 239 -9.01 6.19 -16.40
CA ARG A 239 -8.43 7.20 -17.30
C ARG A 239 -7.06 7.58 -16.74
N ILE A 240 -6.00 7.27 -17.46
CA ILE A 240 -4.63 7.43 -17.00
C ILE A 240 -3.95 8.59 -17.73
N GLY A 241 -3.58 9.65 -17.01
CA GLY A 241 -2.71 10.70 -17.51
C GLY A 241 -1.24 10.31 -17.29
N VAL A 242 -0.38 10.53 -18.26
CA VAL A 242 1.05 10.24 -18.14
C VAL A 242 1.83 11.55 -18.20
N ALA A 243 2.60 11.84 -17.16
CA ALA A 243 3.49 13.01 -17.12
C ALA A 243 4.70 12.78 -18.03
N GLY A 244 5.19 13.83 -18.66
CA GLY A 244 6.52 13.82 -19.24
C GLY A 244 7.60 13.80 -18.16
N LEU A 245 8.83 13.53 -18.57
CA LEU A 245 10.02 13.63 -17.70
C LEU A 245 10.57 15.06 -17.71
N ASN A 246 10.60 15.66 -18.91
CA ASN A 246 11.21 16.96 -19.15
C ASN A 246 10.18 18.12 -19.09
N PRO A 247 10.63 19.37 -18.91
CA PRO A 247 9.77 20.54 -19.00
C PRO A 247 8.97 20.56 -20.31
N HIS A 248 7.69 20.97 -20.23
CA HIS A 248 6.79 21.03 -21.39
C HIS A 248 6.69 19.72 -22.18
N ALA A 249 6.91 18.58 -21.51
CA ALA A 249 6.97 17.26 -22.13
C ALA A 249 7.96 17.20 -23.31
N GLY A 250 9.16 17.78 -23.09
CA GLY A 250 10.27 17.80 -24.05
C GLY A 250 10.16 18.83 -25.17
N GLU A 251 9.04 19.58 -25.31
CA GLU A 251 8.80 20.59 -26.35
C GLU A 251 9.26 20.12 -27.74
N GLY A 252 8.75 18.98 -28.18
CA GLY A 252 9.12 18.39 -29.47
C GLY A 252 10.58 17.91 -29.59
N GLY A 253 11.29 17.75 -28.46
CA GLY A 253 12.70 17.34 -28.40
C GLY A 253 13.68 18.48 -28.08
N LEU A 254 13.18 19.71 -27.84
CA LEU A 254 14.03 20.83 -27.48
C LEU A 254 14.67 20.69 -26.10
N PHE A 255 13.96 20.07 -25.15
CA PHE A 255 14.39 19.90 -23.75
C PHE A 255 14.69 18.44 -23.38
N GLY A 256 14.81 17.56 -24.34
CA GLY A 256 15.07 16.15 -24.16
C GLY A 256 14.25 15.30 -25.14
N SER A 257 14.60 14.04 -25.26
CA SER A 257 13.96 13.15 -26.24
C SER A 257 13.18 12.01 -25.59
N GLU A 258 13.21 11.89 -24.27
CA GLU A 258 12.65 10.77 -23.51
C GLU A 258 11.15 10.62 -23.74
N GLU A 259 10.43 11.71 -23.93
CA GLU A 259 9.01 11.68 -24.26
C GLU A 259 8.75 11.02 -25.60
N ARG A 260 9.52 11.41 -26.63
CA ARG A 260 9.39 10.88 -27.99
C ARG A 260 9.91 9.45 -28.10
N ASP A 261 11.05 9.15 -27.47
CA ASP A 261 11.80 7.93 -27.70
C ASP A 261 11.41 6.80 -26.73
N ILE A 262 10.81 7.14 -25.58
CA ILE A 262 10.50 6.20 -24.49
C ILE A 262 9.01 6.27 -24.07
N ILE A 263 8.54 7.45 -23.63
CA ILE A 263 7.24 7.54 -22.94
C ILE A 263 6.08 7.40 -23.94
N ALA A 264 6.11 8.13 -25.05
CA ALA A 264 5.05 8.05 -26.05
C ALA A 264 4.93 6.66 -26.68
N PRO A 265 6.03 5.96 -27.03
CA PRO A 265 5.95 4.56 -27.48
C PRO A 265 5.34 3.61 -26.43
N ALA A 266 5.65 3.79 -25.13
CA ALA A 266 5.06 2.99 -24.05
C ALA A 266 3.56 3.24 -23.91
N ILE A 267 3.10 4.50 -24.03
CA ILE A 267 1.68 4.86 -24.04
C ILE A 267 0.98 4.22 -25.25
N ALA A 268 1.59 4.31 -26.44
CA ALA A 268 1.02 3.69 -27.66
C ALA A 268 0.87 2.17 -27.52
N ALA A 269 1.84 1.51 -26.90
CA ALA A 269 1.76 0.08 -26.61
C ALA A 269 0.65 -0.25 -25.61
N ALA A 270 0.50 0.57 -24.55
CA ALA A 270 -0.57 0.42 -23.56
C ALA A 270 -1.96 0.61 -24.20
N LEU A 271 -2.13 1.60 -25.07
CA LEU A 271 -3.36 1.82 -25.84
C LEU A 271 -3.70 0.60 -26.72
N ALA A 272 -2.71 0.01 -27.39
CA ALA A 272 -2.90 -1.21 -28.18
C ALA A 272 -3.33 -2.41 -27.32
N GLU A 273 -3.03 -2.42 -26.03
CA GLU A 273 -3.50 -3.40 -25.04
C GLU A 273 -4.87 -3.07 -24.44
N GLY A 274 -5.52 -1.97 -24.87
CA GLY A 274 -6.81 -1.52 -24.35
C GLY A 274 -6.73 -0.74 -23.05
N ILE A 275 -5.56 -0.24 -22.67
CA ILE A 275 -5.36 0.61 -21.50
C ILE A 275 -5.61 2.06 -21.90
N ASP A 276 -6.55 2.74 -21.25
CA ASP A 276 -6.92 4.14 -21.50
C ASP A 276 -5.88 5.10 -20.91
N ALA A 277 -4.73 5.22 -21.61
CA ALA A 277 -3.57 6.02 -21.21
C ALA A 277 -3.28 7.12 -22.22
N HIS A 278 -3.13 8.34 -21.74
CA HIS A 278 -2.94 9.54 -22.56
C HIS A 278 -1.75 10.38 -22.10
N GLY A 279 -1.03 10.99 -23.05
CA GLY A 279 0.14 11.83 -22.81
C GLY A 279 1.24 11.58 -23.86
N PRO A 280 2.51 11.87 -23.55
CA PRO A 280 2.97 12.54 -22.33
C PRO A 280 2.51 13.99 -22.25
N TYR A 281 2.11 14.42 -21.07
CA TYR A 281 1.70 15.80 -20.79
C TYR A 281 2.77 16.56 -20.01
N ALA A 282 2.76 17.88 -20.16
CA ALA A 282 3.64 18.76 -19.39
C ALA A 282 3.45 18.49 -17.88
N PRO A 283 4.54 18.17 -17.13
CA PRO A 283 4.43 17.71 -15.75
C PRO A 283 3.95 18.81 -14.78
N ASP A 284 4.09 20.07 -15.12
CA ASP A 284 3.58 21.21 -14.33
C ASP A 284 2.05 21.40 -14.44
N THR A 285 1.38 20.78 -15.42
CA THR A 285 -0.04 20.98 -15.67
C THR A 285 -0.89 19.71 -15.53
N VAL A 286 -0.35 18.53 -15.77
CA VAL A 286 -1.13 17.27 -15.79
C VAL A 286 -1.80 16.97 -14.45
N PHE A 287 -1.15 17.29 -13.33
CA PHE A 287 -1.71 17.06 -12.00
C PHE A 287 -2.92 17.96 -11.71
N MET A 288 -2.93 19.20 -12.22
CA MET A 288 -4.09 20.11 -12.13
C MET A 288 -5.29 19.56 -12.94
N ARG A 289 -5.03 18.97 -14.10
CA ARG A 289 -6.08 18.34 -14.94
C ARG A 289 -6.67 17.08 -14.28
N ALA A 290 -5.84 16.34 -13.57
CA ALA A 290 -6.25 15.12 -12.85
C ALA A 290 -6.94 15.43 -11.51
N ARG A 291 -6.70 16.61 -10.92
CA ARG A 291 -7.25 16.97 -9.62
C ARG A 291 -8.77 16.96 -9.64
N ALA A 292 -9.37 16.15 -8.77
CA ALA A 292 -10.80 16.17 -8.54
C ALA A 292 -11.21 17.43 -7.76
N ARG A 293 -12.41 17.94 -8.01
CA ARG A 293 -12.99 19.03 -7.20
C ARG A 293 -13.20 18.51 -5.77
N PRO A 294 -12.93 19.33 -4.76
CA PRO A 294 -13.17 18.95 -3.37
C PRO A 294 -14.60 18.42 -3.15
N GLY A 295 -14.71 17.25 -2.53
CA GLY A 295 -15.98 16.58 -2.28
C GLY A 295 -16.65 15.91 -3.50
N VAL A 296 -16.02 15.91 -4.68
CA VAL A 296 -16.52 15.27 -5.90
C VAL A 296 -15.47 14.33 -6.50
N PRO A 297 -15.25 13.15 -5.90
CA PRO A 297 -14.26 12.19 -6.39
C PRO A 297 -14.46 11.84 -7.86
N GLY A 298 -13.37 11.69 -8.61
CA GLY A 298 -13.39 11.31 -10.02
C GLY A 298 -13.85 12.43 -10.99
N SER A 299 -14.01 13.67 -10.50
CA SER A 299 -14.37 14.83 -11.34
C SER A 299 -13.18 15.40 -12.12
N GLY A 300 -11.97 14.95 -11.89
CA GLY A 300 -10.79 15.28 -12.68
C GLY A 300 -10.86 14.65 -14.07
N GLU A 301 -10.05 15.16 -14.99
CA GLU A 301 -9.93 14.61 -16.34
C GLU A 301 -9.36 13.18 -16.32
N PHE A 302 -8.41 12.92 -15.43
CA PHE A 302 -7.81 11.61 -15.22
C PHE A 302 -8.14 11.06 -13.82
N ASP A 303 -8.23 9.76 -13.69
CA ASP A 303 -8.42 9.07 -12.41
C ASP A 303 -7.10 8.91 -11.66
N VAL A 304 -5.98 8.96 -12.38
CA VAL A 304 -4.61 8.80 -11.86
C VAL A 304 -3.59 9.40 -12.83
N VAL A 305 -2.47 9.88 -12.30
CA VAL A 305 -1.31 10.33 -13.08
C VAL A 305 -0.13 9.39 -12.85
N ILE A 306 0.50 8.92 -13.94
CA ILE A 306 1.80 8.26 -13.88
C ILE A 306 2.88 9.34 -13.86
N ALA A 307 3.66 9.35 -12.81
CA ALA A 307 4.82 10.23 -12.64
C ALA A 307 6.13 9.45 -12.83
N MET A 308 7.11 10.08 -13.42
CA MET A 308 8.36 9.41 -13.80
C MET A 308 9.28 9.19 -12.60
N TYR A 309 9.24 10.08 -11.60
CA TYR A 309 10.08 9.98 -10.41
C TYR A 309 9.34 10.45 -9.15
N HIS A 310 9.95 10.16 -8.01
CA HIS A 310 9.36 10.31 -6.69
C HIS A 310 8.76 11.71 -6.44
N ASP A 311 9.56 12.77 -6.48
CA ASP A 311 9.08 14.11 -6.12
C ASP A 311 8.09 14.68 -7.13
N GLN A 312 8.22 14.34 -8.42
CA GLN A 312 7.25 14.73 -9.44
C GLN A 312 5.83 14.31 -9.08
N GLY A 313 5.67 13.09 -8.55
CA GLY A 313 4.35 12.54 -8.20
C GLY A 313 3.92 12.88 -6.77
N LEU A 314 4.85 12.94 -5.81
CA LEU A 314 4.49 13.09 -4.41
C LEU A 314 4.22 14.55 -4.01
N ILE A 315 4.97 15.51 -4.55
CA ILE A 315 4.79 16.92 -4.22
C ILE A 315 3.34 17.38 -4.43
N PRO A 316 2.70 17.16 -5.61
CA PRO A 316 1.34 17.63 -5.82
C PRO A 316 0.31 16.99 -4.87
N VAL A 317 0.45 15.71 -4.53
CA VAL A 317 -0.46 15.06 -3.58
C VAL A 317 -0.27 15.58 -2.16
N LYS A 318 1.00 15.71 -1.71
CA LYS A 318 1.33 16.19 -0.36
C LYS A 318 0.95 17.66 -0.16
N TYR A 319 1.06 18.46 -1.21
CA TYR A 319 0.66 19.87 -1.17
C TYR A 319 -0.85 20.05 -0.96
N LEU A 320 -1.67 19.07 -1.36
CA LEU A 320 -3.12 19.05 -1.14
C LEU A 320 -3.54 18.59 0.27
N GLY A 321 -2.59 18.25 1.14
CA GLY A 321 -2.82 17.85 2.53
C GLY A 321 -2.08 16.55 2.86
N VAL A 322 -0.96 16.69 3.54
CA VAL A 322 -0.09 15.56 3.91
C VAL A 322 -0.79 14.59 4.88
N GLU A 323 -1.68 15.11 5.74
CA GLU A 323 -2.46 14.35 6.70
C GLU A 323 -3.49 13.40 6.07
N LYS A 324 -3.83 13.63 4.80
CA LYS A 324 -4.77 12.80 4.03
C LYS A 324 -4.07 11.84 3.08
N GLY A 325 -2.75 11.91 3.00
CA GLY A 325 -1.96 11.05 2.14
C GLY A 325 -2.04 9.58 2.53
N VAL A 326 -2.37 8.72 1.57
CA VAL A 326 -2.40 7.26 1.71
C VAL A 326 -1.41 6.65 0.73
N ASN A 327 -0.51 5.85 1.25
CA ASN A 327 0.39 5.04 0.43
C ASN A 327 -0.27 3.69 0.12
N VAL A 328 -0.31 3.33 -1.16
CA VAL A 328 -0.87 2.06 -1.64
C VAL A 328 0.19 1.30 -2.42
N THR A 329 0.36 0.02 -2.13
CA THR A 329 1.22 -0.86 -2.92
C THR A 329 0.41 -1.56 -4.00
N LEU A 330 0.66 -1.23 -5.26
CA LEU A 330 0.04 -1.85 -6.42
C LEU A 330 0.90 -3.00 -6.95
N GLY A 331 0.29 -3.97 -7.63
CA GLY A 331 0.98 -5.11 -8.24
C GLY A 331 0.96 -6.38 -7.39
N LEU A 332 0.69 -6.28 -6.09
CA LEU A 332 0.51 -7.44 -5.23
C LEU A 332 -0.86 -8.11 -5.45
N PRO A 333 -0.98 -9.43 -5.24
CA PRO A 333 -2.26 -10.14 -5.29
C PRO A 333 -3.13 -9.92 -4.03
N LEU A 334 -2.80 -8.92 -3.24
CA LEU A 334 -3.51 -8.48 -2.03
C LEU A 334 -3.62 -6.95 -2.02
N VAL A 335 -4.57 -6.42 -1.25
CA VAL A 335 -4.70 -4.98 -1.00
C VAL A 335 -3.86 -4.59 0.20
N ARG A 336 -2.99 -3.60 0.01
CA ARG A 336 -2.22 -2.99 1.10
C ARG A 336 -2.25 -1.48 1.01
N THR A 337 -2.64 -0.85 2.12
CA THR A 337 -2.56 0.60 2.32
C THR A 337 -1.77 0.94 3.58
N SER A 338 -1.28 2.16 3.68
CA SER A 338 -0.65 2.67 4.90
C SER A 338 -0.76 4.19 4.98
N PRO A 339 -0.66 4.77 6.20
CA PRO A 339 -0.38 6.19 6.35
C PRO A 339 0.94 6.56 5.66
N ASP A 340 1.05 7.83 5.27
CA ASP A 340 2.24 8.38 4.59
C ASP A 340 3.19 9.10 5.57
N HIS A 341 3.37 8.53 6.76
CA HIS A 341 4.32 9.00 7.77
C HIS A 341 5.05 7.84 8.43
N GLY A 342 6.14 8.14 9.14
CA GLY A 342 6.97 7.16 9.85
C GLY A 342 6.50 6.90 11.27
N THR A 343 7.39 6.29 12.06
CA THR A 343 7.17 5.87 13.46
C THR A 343 7.12 7.03 14.44
N ALA A 344 7.59 8.22 14.08
CA ALA A 344 7.60 9.44 14.89
C ALA A 344 7.97 9.20 16.38
N PHE A 345 9.15 8.64 16.59
CA PHE A 345 9.64 8.21 17.90
C PHE A 345 9.72 9.34 18.92
N ASP A 346 9.91 10.58 18.46
CA ASP A 346 9.96 11.80 19.28
C ASP A 346 8.64 12.11 20.02
N ILE A 347 7.52 11.62 19.50
CA ILE A 347 6.20 11.82 20.10
C ILE A 347 5.52 10.51 20.52
N ALA A 348 6.18 9.36 20.38
CA ALA A 348 5.61 8.06 20.72
C ALA A 348 5.23 7.98 22.22
N GLY A 349 4.02 7.52 22.50
CA GLY A 349 3.49 7.38 23.87
C GLY A 349 3.07 8.69 24.53
N THR A 350 3.12 9.84 23.83
CA THR A 350 2.74 11.15 24.39
C THR A 350 1.29 11.51 24.17
N GLY A 351 0.55 10.76 23.38
CA GLY A 351 -0.84 11.09 23.02
C GLY A 351 -0.93 12.21 21.96
N ARG A 352 0.17 12.63 21.32
CA ARG A 352 0.19 13.74 20.36
C ARG A 352 0.02 13.30 18.91
N ALA A 353 0.25 12.02 18.59
CA ALA A 353 0.18 11.52 17.23
C ALA A 353 -1.22 11.69 16.62
N ASP A 354 -1.30 12.07 15.35
CA ASP A 354 -2.55 12.20 14.59
C ASP A 354 -2.88 10.88 13.88
N ALA A 355 -4.13 10.44 13.98
CA ALA A 355 -4.62 9.22 13.36
C ALA A 355 -5.23 9.43 11.96
N SER A 356 -5.35 10.66 11.48
CA SER A 356 -6.09 11.00 10.26
C SER A 356 -5.61 10.19 9.04
N SER A 357 -4.30 10.13 8.82
CA SER A 357 -3.72 9.36 7.70
C SER A 357 -4.00 7.84 7.82
N LEU A 358 -4.03 7.26 9.02
CA LEU A 358 -4.42 5.86 9.23
C LEU A 358 -5.93 5.65 8.94
N VAL A 359 -6.77 6.60 9.32
CA VAL A 359 -8.21 6.57 9.03
C VAL A 359 -8.45 6.60 7.51
N GLU A 360 -7.75 7.48 6.79
CA GLU A 360 -7.82 7.51 5.33
C GLU A 360 -7.28 6.23 4.69
N ALA A 361 -6.20 5.64 5.24
CA ALA A 361 -5.69 4.36 4.79
C ALA A 361 -6.73 3.23 4.97
N LEU A 362 -7.49 3.23 6.06
CA LEU A 362 -8.60 2.29 6.28
C LEU A 362 -9.74 2.48 5.26
N ARG A 363 -10.16 3.72 5.00
CA ARG A 363 -11.17 4.03 3.99
C ARG A 363 -10.74 3.58 2.59
N MET A 364 -9.50 3.89 2.22
CA MET A 364 -8.93 3.47 0.94
C MET A 364 -8.84 1.93 0.84
N ALA A 365 -8.44 1.24 1.91
CA ALA A 365 -8.40 -0.22 1.94
C ALA A 365 -9.76 -0.83 1.66
N ARG A 366 -10.85 -0.30 2.24
CA ARG A 366 -12.22 -0.75 1.96
C ARG A 366 -12.58 -0.55 0.51
N THR A 367 -12.34 0.65 -0.03
CA THR A 367 -12.63 0.97 -1.43
C THR A 367 -11.91 0.00 -2.38
N LEU A 368 -10.62 -0.27 -2.12
CA LEU A 368 -9.82 -1.20 -2.93
C LEU A 368 -10.25 -2.66 -2.78
N ALA A 369 -10.76 -3.04 -1.61
CA ALA A 369 -11.26 -4.39 -1.34
C ALA A 369 -12.69 -4.63 -1.86
N GLY A 370 -13.41 -3.59 -2.27
CA GLY A 370 -14.83 -3.67 -2.64
C GLY A 370 -15.72 -3.98 -1.43
N ALA A 371 -15.33 -3.54 -0.24
CA ALA A 371 -15.96 -3.86 1.04
C ALA A 371 -16.69 -2.65 1.65
#